data_c1c110f1fd162671f2d8bca48002352d
#
_entry.id   c1c110f1fd162671f2d8bca48002352d
#
_cell.length_a   1.000
_cell.length_b   1.000
_cell.length_c   1.000
_cell.angle_alpha   90.00
_cell.angle_beta   90.00
_cell.angle_gamma   90.00
#
_symmetry.space_group_name_H-M   'P 1'
#
loop_
_entity.id
_entity.type
_entity.pdbx_description
1 polymer ?
#
loop_
_entity_poly.entity_id
_entity_poly.type
_entity_poly.pdbx_seq_one_letter_code
_entity_poly.pdbx_strand_id
1 'polypeptide(L)'
;MRAVVDAKEFSQALDKVSRALRKSACIPVLEEALVRFTGGRCILTGTDFETWLMTEIPAQGDDFAFVFHRTADAAKACRRFDGELHLELAESGEGRNKELRLLMRCGHRAGELHAFLPEEYPEPPTLEPKHSFTVNAASLLERINRIKYATVKPTEKTNACCTSIHFSGNRIYCLDGLRAAWDTDESWAAPIPFMTPAAPLAHLKLFGNKDVSVLLDKRYVSITDGTLNLLFRRVEAVPFDLDSAIPRQFREEVCVQPKEFMAELAYLKELAPSNQKYVIRFCNGRITTQVDECRYETEIHLDGKSEIEIGFNLCHMMDALQQFKGESHVRMKLTSPISPILLEAEDRSDHALVLPVRLKRMPAAA
;
A
#
# COMPACT_ATOMS: atom_id res chain seq x y z
N MET A 1 -39.44 2.23 -8.33
CA MET A 1 -38.80 1.16 -7.54
C MET A 1 -38.39 1.74 -6.20
N ARG A 2 -38.59 1.02 -5.11
CA ARG A 2 -38.40 1.56 -3.74
C ARG A 2 -37.64 0.59 -2.87
N ALA A 3 -36.72 1.12 -2.04
CA ALA A 3 -36.03 0.34 -1.03
C ALA A 3 -35.82 1.17 0.26
N VAL A 4 -35.61 0.47 1.36
CA VAL A 4 -35.36 1.04 2.69
C VAL A 4 -34.12 0.38 3.27
N VAL A 5 -33.24 1.20 3.81
CA VAL A 5 -31.98 0.80 4.49
C VAL A 5 -31.78 1.62 5.76
N ASP A 6 -30.92 1.16 6.66
CA ASP A 6 -30.41 2.02 7.74
C ASP A 6 -29.50 3.12 7.18
N ALA A 7 -29.78 4.38 7.54
CA ALA A 7 -29.07 5.52 6.99
C ALA A 7 -27.57 5.56 7.40
N LYS A 8 -27.25 5.11 8.61
CA LYS A 8 -25.87 5.09 9.11
C LYS A 8 -25.06 4.00 8.42
N GLU A 9 -25.64 2.79 8.31
CA GLU A 9 -25.01 1.68 7.61
C GLU A 9 -24.77 2.05 6.13
N PHE A 10 -25.78 2.63 5.46
CA PHE A 10 -25.66 3.08 4.08
C PHE A 10 -24.56 4.15 3.91
N SER A 11 -24.54 5.15 4.80
CA SER A 11 -23.51 6.20 4.77
C SER A 11 -22.10 5.63 4.95
N GLN A 12 -21.90 4.70 5.91
CA GLN A 12 -20.62 4.05 6.14
C GLN A 12 -20.20 3.17 4.96
N ALA A 13 -21.16 2.44 4.36
CA ALA A 13 -20.93 1.62 3.18
C ALA A 13 -20.48 2.49 2.00
N LEU A 14 -21.20 3.59 1.75
CA LEU A 14 -20.87 4.55 0.69
C LEU A 14 -19.50 5.20 0.89
N ASP A 15 -19.16 5.57 2.14
CA ASP A 15 -17.82 6.11 2.47
C ASP A 15 -16.69 5.10 2.23
N LYS A 16 -16.93 3.80 2.47
CA LYS A 16 -15.94 2.75 2.20
C LYS A 16 -15.70 2.59 0.71
N VAL A 17 -16.75 2.39 -0.10
CA VAL A 17 -16.60 2.13 -1.53
C VAL A 17 -16.11 3.36 -2.30
N SER A 18 -16.43 4.57 -1.83
CA SER A 18 -15.94 5.82 -2.40
C SER A 18 -14.40 5.96 -2.39
N ARG A 19 -13.71 5.13 -1.62
CA ARG A 19 -12.23 5.15 -1.57
C ARG A 19 -11.58 4.46 -2.77
N ALA A 20 -12.32 3.64 -3.53
CA ALA A 20 -11.86 3.05 -4.78
C ALA A 20 -12.25 3.91 -6.00
N LEU A 21 -13.05 4.96 -5.84
CA LEU A 21 -13.43 5.82 -6.96
C LEU A 21 -12.25 6.66 -7.43
N ARG A 22 -12.11 6.79 -8.74
CA ARG A 22 -11.04 7.55 -9.36
C ARG A 22 -11.49 8.99 -9.58
N LYS A 23 -10.74 9.95 -9.04
CA LYS A 23 -10.97 11.36 -9.33
C LYS A 23 -10.46 11.72 -10.73
N SER A 24 -11.23 12.49 -11.49
CA SER A 24 -10.90 12.92 -12.86
C SER A 24 -10.64 11.73 -13.80
N ALA A 25 -11.53 10.74 -13.76
CA ALA A 25 -11.47 9.60 -14.65
C ALA A 25 -11.81 10.00 -16.10
N CYS A 26 -11.15 9.35 -17.08
CA CYS A 26 -11.53 9.49 -18.50
C CYS A 26 -12.95 8.93 -18.77
N ILE A 27 -13.42 8.04 -17.91
CA ILE A 27 -14.75 7.42 -17.95
C ILE A 27 -15.53 7.94 -16.75
N PRO A 28 -16.53 8.83 -16.92
CA PRO A 28 -17.20 9.51 -15.80
C PRO A 28 -17.83 8.58 -14.77
N VAL A 29 -18.33 7.41 -15.19
CA VAL A 29 -18.98 6.45 -14.30
C VAL A 29 -18.03 5.89 -13.22
N LEU A 30 -16.69 5.95 -13.44
CA LEU A 30 -15.69 5.53 -12.45
C LEU A 30 -15.46 6.53 -11.32
N GLU A 31 -16.01 7.73 -11.43
CA GLU A 31 -16.02 8.71 -10.35
C GLU A 31 -17.18 8.44 -9.36
N GLU A 32 -18.04 7.48 -9.71
CA GLU A 32 -19.32 7.26 -9.06
C GLU A 32 -19.46 5.84 -8.50
N ALA A 33 -20.33 5.65 -7.52
CA ALA A 33 -20.60 4.35 -6.91
C ALA A 33 -21.86 3.71 -7.50
N LEU A 34 -21.77 2.41 -7.77
CA LEU A 34 -22.92 1.57 -8.10
C LEU A 34 -23.60 1.13 -6.81
N VAL A 35 -24.94 1.19 -6.80
CA VAL A 35 -25.81 0.65 -5.76
C VAL A 35 -26.76 -0.36 -6.39
N ARG A 36 -26.81 -1.58 -5.84
CA ARG A 36 -27.68 -2.66 -6.31
C ARG A 36 -28.47 -3.23 -5.14
N PHE A 37 -29.80 -3.22 -5.26
CA PHE A 37 -30.71 -3.88 -4.35
C PHE A 37 -31.10 -5.23 -4.94
N THR A 38 -30.89 -6.29 -4.19
CA THR A 38 -31.23 -7.65 -4.63
C THR A 38 -31.35 -8.60 -3.43
N GLY A 39 -32.42 -9.41 -3.41
CA GLY A 39 -32.60 -10.45 -2.41
C GLY A 39 -32.57 -9.96 -0.95
N GLY A 40 -33.10 -8.76 -0.67
CA GLY A 40 -33.12 -8.17 0.67
C GLY A 40 -31.78 -7.58 1.14
N ARG A 41 -30.88 -7.30 0.20
CA ARG A 41 -29.56 -6.69 0.46
C ARG A 41 -29.34 -5.48 -0.45
N CYS A 42 -28.58 -4.53 0.05
CA CYS A 42 -28.05 -3.43 -0.72
C CYS A 42 -26.53 -3.62 -0.85
N ILE A 43 -26.06 -3.81 -2.08
CA ILE A 43 -24.65 -3.97 -2.42
C ILE A 43 -24.17 -2.67 -3.02
N LEU A 44 -23.13 -2.07 -2.40
CA LEU A 44 -22.47 -0.89 -2.91
C LEU A 44 -21.11 -1.29 -3.51
N THR A 45 -20.78 -0.74 -4.67
CA THR A 45 -19.53 -1.01 -5.38
C THR A 45 -18.87 0.27 -5.82
N GLY A 46 -17.57 0.38 -5.56
CA GLY A 46 -16.70 1.44 -6.10
C GLY A 46 -15.49 0.81 -6.77
N THR A 47 -15.03 1.38 -7.90
CA THR A 47 -13.88 0.86 -8.64
C THR A 47 -13.15 1.94 -9.44
N ASP A 48 -11.86 1.68 -9.68
CA ASP A 48 -11.02 2.41 -10.64
C ASP A 48 -10.56 1.51 -11.82
N PHE A 49 -11.25 0.37 -12.02
CA PHE A 49 -10.95 -0.75 -12.93
C PHE A 49 -9.83 -1.69 -12.46
N GLU A 50 -8.96 -1.28 -11.58
CA GLU A 50 -7.89 -2.15 -11.06
C GLU A 50 -8.22 -2.69 -9.68
N THR A 51 -8.98 -1.90 -8.92
CA THR A 51 -9.40 -2.20 -7.55
C THR A 51 -10.92 -2.07 -7.44
N TRP A 52 -11.58 -3.04 -6.83
CA TRP A 52 -12.99 -3.00 -6.47
C TRP A 52 -13.13 -3.04 -4.95
N LEU A 53 -13.88 -2.11 -4.41
CA LEU A 53 -14.39 -2.15 -3.04
C LEU A 53 -15.88 -2.42 -3.10
N MET A 54 -16.30 -3.52 -2.52
CA MET A 54 -17.71 -3.95 -2.46
C MET A 54 -18.09 -4.16 -1.02
N THR A 55 -19.28 -3.68 -0.63
CA THR A 55 -19.82 -3.95 0.72
C THR A 55 -21.32 -4.14 0.64
N GLU A 56 -21.86 -4.98 1.53
CA GLU A 56 -23.28 -5.23 1.59
C GLU A 56 -23.87 -4.84 2.95
N ILE A 57 -25.12 -4.37 2.91
CA ILE A 57 -25.92 -4.07 4.09
C ILE A 57 -27.33 -4.63 3.91
N PRO A 58 -28.07 -4.89 4.99
CA PRO A 58 -29.48 -5.29 4.89
C PRO A 58 -30.34 -4.22 4.20
N ALA A 59 -31.31 -4.65 3.41
CA ALA A 59 -32.27 -3.78 2.75
C ALA A 59 -33.67 -4.41 2.70
N GLN A 60 -34.69 -3.59 2.52
CA GLN A 60 -36.09 -4.03 2.29
C GLN A 60 -36.61 -3.31 1.06
N GLY A 61 -37.46 -3.97 0.28
CA GLY A 61 -38.13 -3.36 -0.88
C GLY A 61 -37.89 -4.09 -2.19
N ASP A 62 -37.91 -3.36 -3.28
CA ASP A 62 -37.78 -3.88 -4.64
C ASP A 62 -36.32 -4.18 -5.00
N ASP A 63 -36.11 -5.08 -5.96
CA ASP A 63 -34.82 -5.30 -6.60
C ASP A 63 -34.61 -4.27 -7.73
N PHE A 64 -33.55 -3.49 -7.65
CA PHE A 64 -33.15 -2.52 -8.68
C PHE A 64 -31.69 -2.09 -8.51
N ALA A 65 -31.12 -1.40 -9.50
CA ALA A 65 -29.78 -0.84 -9.41
C ALA A 65 -29.70 0.52 -10.07
N PHE A 66 -28.74 1.32 -9.64
CA PHE A 66 -28.40 2.61 -10.22
C PHE A 66 -26.95 2.97 -9.89
N VAL A 67 -26.37 3.89 -10.68
CA VAL A 67 -25.10 4.52 -10.36
C VAL A 67 -25.38 5.98 -9.97
N PHE A 68 -24.79 6.44 -8.89
CA PHE A 68 -24.89 7.86 -8.52
C PHE A 68 -24.31 8.74 -9.65
N HIS A 69 -24.89 9.92 -9.86
CA HIS A 69 -24.28 10.95 -10.70
C HIS A 69 -23.31 11.84 -9.90
N ARG A 70 -23.47 11.91 -8.59
CA ARG A 70 -22.65 12.72 -7.67
C ARG A 70 -22.50 12.03 -6.32
N THR A 71 -21.78 10.94 -6.30
CA THR A 71 -21.53 10.12 -5.09
C THR A 71 -21.04 10.93 -3.91
N ALA A 72 -20.13 11.91 -4.16
CA ALA A 72 -19.60 12.76 -3.11
C ALA A 72 -20.67 13.62 -2.41
N ASP A 73 -21.68 14.09 -3.15
CA ASP A 73 -22.76 14.88 -2.59
C ASP A 73 -23.78 13.98 -1.87
N ALA A 74 -24.08 12.81 -2.45
CA ALA A 74 -24.89 11.79 -1.78
C ALA A 74 -24.28 11.39 -0.44
N ALA A 75 -22.96 11.12 -0.39
CA ALA A 75 -22.25 10.79 0.84
C ALA A 75 -22.32 11.91 1.90
N LYS A 76 -22.20 13.19 1.49
CA LYS A 76 -22.37 14.33 2.41
C LYS A 76 -23.78 14.39 3.01
N ALA A 77 -24.82 14.15 2.18
CA ALA A 77 -26.20 14.12 2.64
C ALA A 77 -26.45 12.95 3.59
N CYS A 78 -26.01 11.75 3.22
CA CYS A 78 -26.19 10.53 4.02
C CYS A 78 -25.56 10.61 5.41
N ARG A 79 -24.42 11.29 5.57
CA ARG A 79 -23.80 11.52 6.89
C ARG A 79 -24.66 12.32 7.87
N ARG A 80 -25.70 13.00 7.38
CA ARG A 80 -26.64 13.78 8.17
C ARG A 80 -27.98 13.06 8.41
N PHE A 81 -28.15 11.89 7.81
CA PHE A 81 -29.34 11.08 7.97
C PHE A 81 -29.21 10.16 9.19
N ASP A 82 -30.34 9.87 9.83
CA ASP A 82 -30.42 9.01 11.01
C ASP A 82 -31.75 8.26 11.01
N GLY A 83 -31.74 6.94 11.19
CA GLY A 83 -32.88 6.06 11.11
C GLY A 83 -33.09 5.48 9.71
N GLU A 84 -34.33 5.31 9.30
CA GLU A 84 -34.66 4.69 8.00
C GLU A 84 -34.43 5.66 6.83
N LEU A 85 -33.63 5.21 5.86
CA LEU A 85 -33.43 5.90 4.59
C LEU A 85 -34.27 5.22 3.50
N HIS A 86 -35.27 5.94 3.02
CA HIS A 86 -36.10 5.53 1.90
C HIS A 86 -35.46 6.02 0.59
N LEU A 87 -35.26 5.09 -0.33
CA LEU A 87 -34.69 5.33 -1.66
C LEU A 87 -35.78 5.01 -2.69
N GLU A 88 -36.09 5.96 -3.55
CA GLU A 88 -37.05 5.76 -4.63
C GLU A 88 -36.42 6.14 -5.96
N LEU A 89 -36.30 5.16 -6.87
CA LEU A 89 -35.80 5.35 -8.22
C LEU A 89 -36.98 5.51 -9.18
N ALA A 90 -37.05 6.68 -9.82
CA ALA A 90 -38.02 7.01 -10.85
C ALA A 90 -37.31 7.05 -12.21
N GLU A 91 -37.97 6.46 -13.22
CA GLU A 91 -37.56 6.55 -14.62
C GLU A 91 -38.48 7.51 -15.35
N SER A 92 -37.91 8.42 -16.16
CA SER A 92 -38.65 9.31 -17.05
C SER A 92 -38.02 9.28 -18.45
N GLY A 93 -38.82 9.55 -19.49
CA GLY A 93 -38.38 9.50 -20.89
C GLY A 93 -38.55 8.12 -21.55
N GLU A 94 -38.36 8.08 -22.86
CA GLU A 94 -38.44 6.85 -23.67
C GLU A 94 -37.16 6.62 -24.48
N GLY A 95 -36.80 5.35 -24.69
CA GLY A 95 -35.67 4.93 -25.52
C GLY A 95 -34.32 5.39 -24.99
N ARG A 96 -33.53 6.07 -25.83
CA ARG A 96 -32.17 6.55 -25.48
C ARG A 96 -32.15 7.80 -24.58
N ASN A 97 -33.33 8.43 -24.34
CA ASN A 97 -33.48 9.60 -23.46
C ASN A 97 -34.06 9.23 -22.09
N LYS A 98 -33.77 8.04 -21.59
CA LYS A 98 -34.13 7.65 -20.23
C LYS A 98 -33.30 8.46 -19.22
N GLU A 99 -33.99 9.20 -18.36
CA GLU A 99 -33.40 9.86 -17.20
C GLU A 99 -33.80 9.12 -15.94
N LEU A 100 -32.81 8.79 -15.12
CA LEU A 100 -33.02 8.19 -13.80
C LEU A 100 -32.91 9.29 -12.74
N ARG A 101 -33.90 9.35 -11.86
CA ARG A 101 -33.90 10.24 -10.70
C ARG A 101 -34.02 9.43 -9.42
N LEU A 102 -33.09 9.63 -8.51
CA LEU A 102 -33.07 9.04 -7.20
C LEU A 102 -33.59 10.02 -6.17
N LEU A 103 -34.71 9.72 -5.54
CA LEU A 103 -35.23 10.43 -4.40
C LEU A 103 -34.79 9.72 -3.11
N MET A 104 -34.12 10.45 -2.22
CA MET A 104 -33.68 9.97 -0.91
C MET A 104 -34.47 10.72 0.17
N ARG A 105 -35.10 9.98 1.10
CA ARG A 105 -35.86 10.56 2.22
C ARG A 105 -35.46 9.91 3.54
N CYS A 106 -35.18 10.73 4.54
CA CYS A 106 -34.90 10.28 5.90
C CYS A 106 -35.52 11.25 6.91
N GLY A 107 -36.62 10.86 7.54
CA GLY A 107 -37.42 11.74 8.38
C GLY A 107 -37.96 12.93 7.60
N HIS A 108 -37.61 14.15 8.05
CA HIS A 108 -38.00 15.41 7.41
C HIS A 108 -37.02 15.87 6.32
N ARG A 109 -35.93 15.15 6.10
CA ARG A 109 -34.92 15.48 5.10
C ARG A 109 -35.18 14.72 3.82
N ALA A 110 -35.04 15.40 2.70
CA ALA A 110 -35.13 14.79 1.37
C ALA A 110 -34.09 15.39 0.43
N GLY A 111 -33.67 14.61 -0.54
CA GLY A 111 -32.78 15.02 -1.63
C GLY A 111 -33.17 14.30 -2.90
N GLU A 112 -33.02 14.95 -4.04
CA GLU A 112 -33.19 14.38 -5.36
C GLU A 112 -31.90 14.52 -6.14
N LEU A 113 -31.43 13.39 -6.72
CA LEU A 113 -30.21 13.31 -7.48
C LEU A 113 -30.48 12.66 -8.83
N HIS A 114 -29.73 13.04 -9.85
CA HIS A 114 -29.65 12.25 -11.07
C HIS A 114 -28.88 10.95 -10.81
N ALA A 115 -29.22 9.91 -11.57
CA ALA A 115 -28.54 8.63 -11.54
C ALA A 115 -28.21 8.17 -12.98
N PHE A 116 -27.16 7.37 -13.11
CA PHE A 116 -26.83 6.69 -14.37
C PHE A 116 -27.41 5.28 -14.38
N LEU A 117 -27.53 4.73 -15.59
CA LEU A 117 -27.91 3.34 -15.79
C LEU A 117 -26.82 2.41 -15.26
N PRO A 118 -27.18 1.32 -14.57
CA PRO A 118 -26.20 0.39 -14.00
C PRO A 118 -25.40 -0.41 -15.06
N GLU A 119 -25.92 -0.54 -16.29
CA GLU A 119 -25.27 -1.26 -17.40
C GLU A 119 -23.98 -0.58 -17.89
N GLU A 120 -23.80 0.70 -17.59
CA GLU A 120 -22.58 1.43 -17.92
C GLU A 120 -21.45 1.18 -16.91
N TYR A 121 -21.76 0.59 -15.78
CA TYR A 121 -20.81 0.33 -14.70
C TYR A 121 -20.04 -0.98 -14.92
N PRO A 122 -18.70 -1.00 -14.74
CA PRO A 122 -17.94 -2.21 -14.94
C PRO A 122 -18.27 -3.24 -13.86
N GLU A 123 -18.59 -4.46 -14.30
CA GLU A 123 -18.82 -5.57 -13.38
C GLU A 123 -17.50 -6.05 -12.76
N PRO A 124 -17.48 -6.39 -11.46
CA PRO A 124 -16.30 -6.94 -10.83
C PRO A 124 -15.95 -8.30 -11.47
N PRO A 125 -14.65 -8.59 -11.63
CA PRO A 125 -14.24 -9.88 -12.15
C PRO A 125 -14.66 -11.02 -11.21
N THR A 126 -15.07 -12.14 -11.82
CA THR A 126 -15.38 -13.35 -11.07
C THR A 126 -14.09 -13.96 -10.54
N LEU A 127 -14.03 -14.22 -9.23
CA LEU A 127 -12.92 -14.89 -8.57
C LEU A 127 -13.23 -16.38 -8.42
N GLU A 128 -12.31 -17.24 -8.86
CA GLU A 128 -12.32 -18.68 -8.59
C GLU A 128 -11.17 -19.04 -7.64
N PRO A 129 -11.35 -18.91 -6.32
CA PRO A 129 -10.24 -19.04 -5.37
C PRO A 129 -9.70 -20.46 -5.36
N LYS A 130 -8.40 -20.59 -5.60
CA LYS A 130 -7.67 -21.87 -5.50
C LYS A 130 -6.88 -22.01 -4.22
N HIS A 131 -6.54 -20.89 -3.61
CA HIS A 131 -5.79 -20.82 -2.38
C HIS A 131 -6.38 -19.74 -1.47
N SER A 132 -6.28 -19.97 -0.17
CA SER A 132 -6.72 -18.99 0.83
C SER A 132 -5.88 -19.09 2.10
N PHE A 133 -5.80 -17.97 2.82
CA PHE A 133 -5.25 -17.91 4.17
C PHE A 133 -5.93 -16.77 4.93
N THR A 134 -5.78 -16.78 6.25
CA THR A 134 -6.34 -15.74 7.13
C THR A 134 -5.19 -14.92 7.70
N VAL A 135 -5.41 -13.61 7.83
CA VAL A 135 -4.44 -12.68 8.42
C VAL A 135 -5.17 -11.53 9.10
N ASN A 136 -4.59 -10.99 10.17
CA ASN A 136 -5.12 -9.77 10.77
C ASN A 136 -4.81 -8.54 9.89
N ALA A 137 -5.84 -7.79 9.50
CA ALA A 137 -5.72 -6.69 8.53
C ALA A 137 -4.86 -5.53 9.06
N ALA A 138 -4.97 -5.20 10.35
CA ALA A 138 -4.18 -4.12 10.95
C ALA A 138 -2.71 -4.50 11.06
N SER A 139 -2.41 -5.73 11.52
CA SER A 139 -1.05 -6.27 11.59
C SER A 139 -0.39 -6.31 10.21
N LEU A 140 -1.09 -6.83 9.20
CA LEU A 140 -0.58 -6.88 7.83
C LEU A 140 -0.29 -5.47 7.28
N LEU A 141 -1.21 -4.52 7.49
CA LEU A 141 -1.02 -3.14 7.03
C LEU A 141 0.16 -2.46 7.72
N GLU A 142 0.34 -2.67 9.02
CA GLU A 142 1.48 -2.14 9.78
C GLU A 142 2.80 -2.65 9.20
N ARG A 143 2.91 -3.96 8.97
CA ARG A 143 4.10 -4.59 8.38
C ARG A 143 4.37 -4.09 6.96
N ILE A 144 3.34 -3.99 6.11
CA ILE A 144 3.46 -3.39 4.77
C ILE A 144 3.99 -1.95 4.88
N ASN A 145 3.49 -1.16 5.83
CA ASN A 145 3.94 0.22 6.02
C ASN A 145 5.43 0.31 6.41
N ARG A 146 5.96 -0.67 7.14
CA ARG A 146 7.39 -0.73 7.51
C ARG A 146 8.30 -0.98 6.30
N ILE A 147 7.86 -1.76 5.32
CA ILE A 147 8.72 -2.20 4.20
C ILE A 147 8.48 -1.45 2.89
N LYS A 148 7.27 -0.89 2.65
CA LYS A 148 6.87 -0.33 1.34
C LYS A 148 7.75 0.79 0.81
N TYR A 149 8.60 1.42 1.64
CA TYR A 149 9.55 2.44 1.20
C TYR A 149 10.57 1.89 0.19
N ALA A 150 10.81 0.58 0.19
CA ALA A 150 11.70 -0.09 -0.74
C ALA A 150 11.03 -0.44 -2.08
N THR A 151 9.79 0.01 -2.35
CA THR A 151 9.19 -0.05 -3.69
C THR A 151 9.46 1.22 -4.48
N VAL A 152 9.39 1.11 -5.82
CA VAL A 152 9.39 2.28 -6.72
C VAL A 152 7.98 2.58 -7.21
N LYS A 153 7.75 3.83 -7.60
CA LYS A 153 6.49 4.21 -8.25
C LYS A 153 6.40 3.54 -9.62
N PRO A 154 5.24 2.98 -9.99
CA PRO A 154 5.05 2.38 -11.30
C PRO A 154 5.25 3.40 -12.42
N THR A 155 6.02 3.02 -13.42
CA THR A 155 6.18 3.72 -14.70
C THR A 155 6.25 2.68 -15.81
N GLU A 156 6.10 3.07 -17.07
CA GLU A 156 6.17 2.15 -18.22
C GLU A 156 7.48 1.35 -18.30
N LYS A 157 8.57 1.87 -17.71
CA LYS A 157 9.90 1.24 -17.73
C LYS A 157 10.25 0.49 -16.45
N THR A 158 9.36 0.53 -15.44
CA THR A 158 9.68 -0.05 -14.13
C THR A 158 9.37 -1.54 -14.12
N ASN A 159 10.31 -2.35 -13.61
CA ASN A 159 10.06 -3.77 -13.42
C ASN A 159 8.92 -3.99 -12.41
N ALA A 160 7.96 -4.83 -12.76
CA ALA A 160 6.81 -5.14 -11.93
C ALA A 160 7.20 -5.68 -10.53
N CYS A 161 8.30 -6.43 -10.40
CA CYS A 161 8.80 -6.87 -9.11
C CYS A 161 9.17 -5.71 -8.19
N CYS A 162 9.70 -4.60 -8.74
CA CYS A 162 10.13 -3.44 -7.97
C CYS A 162 8.97 -2.52 -7.53
N THR A 163 7.79 -2.67 -8.09
CA THR A 163 6.60 -1.88 -7.77
C THR A 163 5.61 -2.60 -6.85
N SER A 164 5.94 -3.85 -6.49
CA SER A 164 5.03 -4.79 -5.83
C SER A 164 5.42 -5.09 -4.39
N ILE A 165 4.44 -5.48 -3.61
CA ILE A 165 4.62 -6.20 -2.35
C ILE A 165 4.58 -7.70 -2.68
N HIS A 166 5.62 -8.42 -2.28
CA HIS A 166 5.77 -9.85 -2.44
C HIS A 166 5.30 -10.57 -1.18
N PHE A 167 4.63 -11.69 -1.36
CA PHE A 167 4.20 -12.61 -0.30
C PHE A 167 4.84 -13.97 -0.53
N SER A 168 5.51 -14.53 0.47
CA SER A 168 6.14 -15.86 0.38
C SER A 168 6.17 -16.52 1.74
N GLY A 169 5.38 -17.58 1.94
CA GLY A 169 5.20 -18.19 3.25
C GLY A 169 4.68 -17.17 4.27
N ASN A 170 5.37 -17.05 5.39
CA ASN A 170 5.05 -16.09 6.45
C ASN A 170 5.76 -14.72 6.33
N ARG A 171 6.34 -14.43 5.15
CA ARG A 171 7.13 -13.23 4.87
C ARG A 171 6.47 -12.34 3.82
N ILE A 172 6.51 -11.04 4.06
CA ILE A 172 6.28 -10.02 3.04
C ILE A 172 7.58 -9.26 2.77
N TYR A 173 7.81 -8.88 1.51
CA TYR A 173 8.99 -8.11 1.14
C TYR A 173 8.76 -7.24 -0.07
N CYS A 174 9.63 -6.26 -0.25
CA CYS A 174 9.70 -5.42 -1.44
C CYS A 174 11.13 -5.01 -1.73
N LEU A 175 11.40 -4.58 -2.97
CA LEU A 175 12.71 -4.18 -3.45
C LEU A 175 12.58 -3.17 -4.61
N ASP A 176 13.65 -2.40 -4.82
CA ASP A 176 13.78 -1.48 -5.97
C ASP A 176 15.00 -1.78 -6.86
N GLY A 177 15.70 -2.89 -6.58
CA GLY A 177 16.93 -3.28 -7.25
C GLY A 177 18.20 -2.68 -6.65
N LEU A 178 18.09 -1.73 -5.70
CA LEU A 178 19.19 -1.12 -4.98
C LEU A 178 19.07 -1.27 -3.46
N ARG A 179 17.91 -1.66 -3.00
CA ARG A 179 17.58 -1.99 -1.61
C ARG A 179 16.42 -2.98 -1.57
N ALA A 180 16.27 -3.65 -0.45
CA ALA A 180 15.13 -4.49 -0.14
C ALA A 180 14.72 -4.30 1.31
N ALA A 181 13.48 -4.60 1.63
CA ALA A 181 12.97 -4.66 2.99
C ALA A 181 11.99 -5.81 3.11
N TRP A 182 11.98 -6.48 4.26
CA TRP A 182 11.04 -7.57 4.53
C TRP A 182 10.62 -7.58 5.99
N ASP A 183 9.47 -8.19 6.24
CA ASP A 183 8.94 -8.46 7.57
C ASP A 183 8.36 -9.87 7.61
N THR A 184 8.48 -10.54 8.75
CA THR A 184 8.06 -11.94 8.97
C THR A 184 7.02 -12.01 10.08
N ASP A 185 5.97 -12.82 9.90
CA ASP A 185 4.90 -13.00 10.88
C ASP A 185 4.50 -14.48 10.97
N GLU A 186 4.78 -15.11 12.11
CA GLU A 186 4.49 -16.52 12.35
C GLU A 186 2.98 -16.84 12.47
N SER A 187 2.11 -15.82 12.54
CA SER A 187 0.66 -16.00 12.71
C SER A 187 -0.06 -16.41 11.44
N TRP A 188 0.57 -16.26 10.26
CA TRP A 188 -0.01 -16.62 8.97
C TRP A 188 1.05 -17.11 7.97
N ALA A 189 0.60 -17.82 6.95
CA ALA A 189 1.45 -18.18 5.81
C ALA A 189 0.69 -18.18 4.50
N ALA A 190 1.20 -17.50 3.51
CA ALA A 190 0.71 -17.58 2.14
C ALA A 190 1.00 -18.98 1.56
N PRO A 191 -0.02 -19.69 1.06
CA PRO A 191 0.14 -21.06 0.57
C PRO A 191 0.96 -21.19 -0.71
N ILE A 192 1.08 -20.09 -1.45
CA ILE A 192 1.90 -19.95 -2.66
C ILE A 192 2.55 -18.56 -2.68
N PRO A 193 3.72 -18.40 -3.29
CA PRO A 193 4.29 -17.08 -3.54
C PRO A 193 3.43 -16.28 -4.53
N PHE A 194 3.19 -15.01 -4.23
CA PHE A 194 2.48 -14.10 -5.12
C PHE A 194 2.90 -12.65 -4.90
N MET A 195 2.53 -11.78 -5.83
CA MET A 195 2.82 -10.35 -5.78
C MET A 195 1.56 -9.53 -5.98
N THR A 196 1.50 -8.39 -5.30
CA THR A 196 0.40 -7.44 -5.42
C THR A 196 0.92 -6.03 -5.66
N PRO A 197 0.18 -5.17 -6.36
CA PRO A 197 0.44 -3.74 -6.32
C PRO A 197 0.36 -3.23 -4.87
N ALA A 198 1.19 -2.25 -4.52
CA ALA A 198 1.17 -1.69 -3.17
C ALA A 198 -0.06 -0.79 -2.89
N ALA A 199 -0.61 -0.15 -3.93
CA ALA A 199 -1.69 0.83 -3.79
C ALA A 199 -3.00 0.24 -3.20
N PRO A 200 -3.54 -0.89 -3.69
CA PRO A 200 -4.77 -1.48 -3.14
C PRO A 200 -4.65 -1.87 -1.67
N LEU A 201 -3.47 -2.30 -1.23
CA LEU A 201 -3.25 -2.73 0.16
C LEU A 201 -3.43 -1.60 1.19
N ALA A 202 -3.40 -0.33 0.78
CA ALA A 202 -3.74 0.79 1.65
C ALA A 202 -5.21 0.75 2.13
N HIS A 203 -6.08 0.03 1.42
CA HIS A 203 -7.48 -0.16 1.81
C HIS A 203 -7.67 -1.18 2.95
N LEU A 204 -6.64 -1.93 3.34
CA LEU A 204 -6.67 -2.79 4.53
C LEU A 204 -7.11 -2.05 5.80
N LYS A 205 -6.84 -0.74 5.89
CA LYS A 205 -7.32 0.11 6.99
C LYS A 205 -8.84 0.11 7.18
N LEU A 206 -9.61 -0.23 6.13
CA LEU A 206 -11.07 -0.28 6.17
C LEU A 206 -11.61 -1.46 6.98
N PHE A 207 -10.81 -2.51 7.15
CA PHE A 207 -11.15 -3.68 7.95
C PHE A 207 -10.86 -3.49 9.45
N GLY A 208 -10.08 -2.44 9.82
CA GLY A 208 -9.68 -2.23 11.20
C GLY A 208 -8.83 -3.37 11.75
N ASN A 209 -9.04 -3.71 13.02
CA ASN A 209 -8.33 -4.81 13.70
C ASN A 209 -9.12 -6.13 13.60
N LYS A 210 -9.52 -6.51 12.37
CA LYS A 210 -10.22 -7.76 12.11
C LYS A 210 -9.33 -8.74 11.38
N ASP A 211 -9.60 -10.02 11.60
CA ASP A 211 -9.07 -11.08 10.77
C ASP A 211 -9.83 -11.10 9.44
N VAL A 212 -9.08 -11.20 8.35
CA VAL A 212 -9.60 -11.21 6.98
C VAL A 212 -9.13 -12.45 6.26
N SER A 213 -9.99 -12.96 5.39
CA SER A 213 -9.63 -14.03 4.46
C SER A 213 -9.02 -13.43 3.20
N VAL A 214 -7.81 -13.87 2.85
CA VAL A 214 -7.15 -13.57 1.59
C VAL A 214 -7.39 -14.73 0.65
N LEU A 215 -8.10 -14.48 -0.44
CA LEU A 215 -8.50 -15.46 -1.44
C LEU A 215 -7.69 -15.19 -2.72
N LEU A 216 -7.09 -16.22 -3.28
CA LEU A 216 -6.19 -16.11 -4.42
C LEU A 216 -6.68 -16.97 -5.59
N ASP A 217 -6.79 -16.37 -6.75
CA ASP A 217 -6.85 -17.11 -8.00
C ASP A 217 -5.62 -16.82 -8.90
N LYS A 218 -5.71 -17.18 -10.18
CA LYS A 218 -4.62 -16.96 -11.14
C LYS A 218 -4.32 -15.48 -11.38
N ARG A 219 -5.33 -14.60 -11.36
CA ARG A 219 -5.24 -13.19 -11.79
C ARG A 219 -5.57 -12.19 -10.69
N TYR A 220 -6.38 -12.58 -9.71
CA TYR A 220 -6.95 -11.67 -8.72
C TYR A 220 -6.65 -12.09 -7.30
N VAL A 221 -6.68 -11.11 -6.42
CA VAL A 221 -6.66 -11.26 -4.96
C VAL A 221 -7.92 -10.62 -4.42
N SER A 222 -8.65 -11.34 -3.57
CA SER A 222 -9.76 -10.80 -2.80
C SER A 222 -9.42 -10.87 -1.31
N ILE A 223 -9.63 -9.78 -0.60
CA ILE A 223 -9.46 -9.68 0.86
C ILE A 223 -10.82 -9.33 1.43
N THR A 224 -11.36 -10.18 2.33
CA THR A 224 -12.72 -10.00 2.84
C THR A 224 -12.87 -10.37 4.32
N ASP A 225 -13.74 -9.64 5.03
CA ASP A 225 -14.25 -9.99 6.37
C ASP A 225 -15.67 -10.58 6.34
N GLY A 226 -16.15 -10.93 5.15
CA GLY A 226 -17.52 -11.44 4.91
C GLY A 226 -18.54 -10.35 4.56
N THR A 227 -18.30 -9.08 4.88
CA THR A 227 -19.17 -7.93 4.55
C THR A 227 -18.53 -6.93 3.62
N LEU A 228 -17.26 -6.66 3.81
CA LEU A 228 -16.43 -5.82 2.93
C LEU A 228 -15.53 -6.73 2.10
N ASN A 229 -15.46 -6.50 0.82
CA ASN A 229 -14.58 -7.19 -0.11
C ASN A 229 -13.71 -6.18 -0.86
N LEU A 230 -12.40 -6.33 -0.74
CA LEU A 230 -11.40 -5.63 -1.51
C LEU A 230 -10.85 -6.60 -2.57
N LEU A 231 -11.20 -6.39 -3.83
CA LEU A 231 -10.77 -7.21 -4.95
C LEU A 231 -9.84 -6.39 -5.86
N PHE A 232 -8.70 -6.96 -6.25
CA PHE A 232 -7.78 -6.31 -7.18
C PHE A 232 -6.94 -7.32 -7.95
N ARG A 233 -6.35 -6.85 -9.06
CA ARG A 233 -5.49 -7.68 -9.90
C ARG A 233 -4.14 -7.92 -9.23
N ARG A 234 -3.68 -9.18 -9.21
CA ARG A 234 -2.32 -9.52 -8.79
C ARG A 234 -1.32 -9.26 -9.91
N VAL A 235 -0.05 -9.13 -9.55
CA VAL A 235 1.03 -8.97 -10.53
C VAL A 235 1.43 -10.33 -11.08
N GLU A 236 1.33 -10.51 -12.40
CA GLU A 236 1.67 -11.74 -13.11
C GLU A 236 3.16 -11.70 -13.53
N ALA A 237 4.06 -11.88 -12.58
CA ALA A 237 5.50 -12.02 -12.83
C ALA A 237 6.09 -13.03 -11.84
N VAL A 238 7.30 -13.49 -12.11
CA VAL A 238 8.01 -14.39 -11.19
C VAL A 238 8.52 -13.57 -10.00
N PRO A 239 8.16 -13.93 -8.76
CA PRO A 239 8.66 -13.26 -7.58
C PRO A 239 10.20 -13.32 -7.51
N PHE A 240 10.82 -12.25 -7.04
CA PHE A 240 12.26 -12.21 -6.82
C PHE A 240 12.64 -13.15 -5.67
N ASP A 241 13.71 -13.92 -5.83
CA ASP A 241 14.28 -14.73 -4.76
C ASP A 241 15.09 -13.84 -3.79
N LEU A 242 14.42 -13.38 -2.73
CA LEU A 242 15.04 -12.51 -1.73
C LEU A 242 16.21 -13.22 -1.01
N ASP A 243 16.09 -14.51 -0.72
CA ASP A 243 17.08 -15.27 0.04
C ASP A 243 18.42 -15.36 -0.72
N SER A 244 18.40 -15.27 -2.04
CA SER A 244 19.61 -15.20 -2.87
C SER A 244 20.37 -13.88 -2.73
N ALA A 245 19.69 -12.81 -2.31
CA ALA A 245 20.30 -11.48 -2.14
C ALA A 245 20.84 -11.23 -0.73
N ILE A 246 20.38 -11.98 0.27
CA ILE A 246 20.80 -11.84 1.66
C ILE A 246 22.14 -12.57 1.87
N PRO A 247 23.20 -11.88 2.35
CA PRO A 247 24.46 -12.54 2.67
C PRO A 247 24.26 -13.63 3.75
N ARG A 248 24.82 -14.81 3.52
CA ARG A 248 24.69 -15.96 4.45
C ARG A 248 25.60 -15.84 5.67
N GLN A 249 26.68 -15.06 5.55
CA GLN A 249 27.67 -14.86 6.61
C GLN A 249 28.05 -13.38 6.66
N PHE A 250 28.21 -12.86 7.86
CA PHE A 250 28.64 -11.50 8.12
C PHE A 250 30.01 -11.55 8.79
N ARG A 251 30.92 -10.68 8.35
CA ARG A 251 32.28 -10.59 8.89
C ARG A 251 32.33 -9.64 10.09
N GLU A 252 31.53 -8.59 10.04
CA GLU A 252 31.51 -7.53 11.05
C GLU A 252 30.05 -7.19 11.39
N GLU A 253 29.85 -6.89 12.66
CA GLU A 253 28.58 -6.43 13.19
C GLU A 253 28.85 -5.25 14.13
N VAL A 254 28.14 -4.14 13.90
CA VAL A 254 28.23 -2.93 14.72
C VAL A 254 26.85 -2.42 15.03
N CYS A 255 26.66 -1.85 16.21
CA CYS A 255 25.42 -1.19 16.57
C CYS A 255 25.52 0.32 16.38
N VAL A 256 24.48 0.90 15.80
CA VAL A 256 24.35 2.33 15.57
C VAL A 256 23.05 2.87 16.16
N GLN A 257 23.03 4.12 16.56
CA GLN A 257 21.81 4.82 16.96
C GLN A 257 21.12 5.39 15.72
N PRO A 258 19.90 4.94 15.35
CA PRO A 258 19.26 5.36 14.09
C PRO A 258 19.05 6.87 14.00
N LYS A 259 18.70 7.52 15.11
CA LYS A 259 18.44 8.98 15.15
C LYS A 259 19.70 9.78 14.89
N GLU A 260 20.81 9.40 15.53
CA GLU A 260 22.11 10.04 15.35
C GLU A 260 22.58 9.86 13.91
N PHE A 261 22.57 8.61 13.41
CA PHE A 261 23.00 8.31 12.05
C PHE A 261 22.17 9.09 11.00
N MET A 262 20.86 9.15 11.18
CA MET A 262 19.99 9.93 10.29
C MET A 262 20.28 11.44 10.35
N ALA A 263 20.61 11.98 11.53
CA ALA A 263 20.94 13.39 11.68
C ALA A 263 22.22 13.74 10.92
N GLU A 264 23.25 12.90 11.03
CA GLU A 264 24.51 13.09 10.32
C GLU A 264 24.37 12.91 8.80
N LEU A 265 23.56 11.94 8.36
CA LEU A 265 23.22 11.81 6.94
C LEU A 265 22.43 13.01 6.42
N ALA A 266 21.53 13.58 7.22
CA ALA A 266 20.77 14.78 6.86
C ALA A 266 21.69 15.99 6.71
N TYR A 267 22.66 16.18 7.62
CA TYR A 267 23.69 17.20 7.52
C TYR A 267 24.46 17.09 6.19
N LEU A 268 24.96 15.89 5.85
CA LEU A 268 25.66 15.67 4.60
C LEU A 268 24.78 15.90 3.36
N LYS A 269 23.47 15.60 3.46
CA LYS A 269 22.52 15.82 2.39
C LYS A 269 22.31 17.30 2.06
N GLU A 270 22.31 18.17 3.08
CA GLU A 270 22.17 19.62 2.88
C GLU A 270 23.35 20.25 2.13
N LEU A 271 24.52 19.64 2.25
CA LEU A 271 25.75 20.13 1.62
C LEU A 271 25.89 19.72 0.15
N ALA A 272 25.05 18.81 -0.31
CA ALA A 272 25.15 18.25 -1.64
C ALA A 272 24.08 18.82 -2.60
N PRO A 273 24.41 19.10 -3.89
CA PRO A 273 23.44 19.57 -4.87
C PRO A 273 22.31 18.58 -5.12
N SER A 274 21.08 19.07 -5.34
CA SER A 274 19.84 18.26 -5.45
C SER A 274 19.81 17.26 -6.62
N ASN A 275 20.74 17.34 -7.55
CA ASN A 275 20.78 16.54 -8.78
C ASN A 275 21.86 15.45 -8.81
N GLN A 276 22.66 15.30 -7.76
CA GLN A 276 23.73 14.29 -7.72
C GLN A 276 23.30 13.04 -6.91
N LYS A 277 23.85 11.87 -7.31
CA LYS A 277 23.76 10.64 -6.52
C LYS A 277 24.68 10.74 -5.32
N TYR A 278 24.12 10.87 -4.13
CA TYR A 278 24.87 11.01 -2.89
C TYR A 278 25.47 9.66 -2.49
N VAL A 279 26.75 9.51 -2.76
CA VAL A 279 27.54 8.36 -2.30
C VAL A 279 28.20 8.72 -0.99
N ILE A 280 27.89 7.96 0.02
CA ILE A 280 28.51 8.02 1.33
C ILE A 280 29.56 6.94 1.40
N ARG A 281 30.73 7.29 1.91
CA ARG A 281 31.78 6.38 2.34
C ARG A 281 31.69 6.24 3.86
N PHE A 282 31.59 5.02 4.35
CA PHE A 282 31.52 4.68 5.76
C PHE A 282 32.73 3.80 6.13
N CYS A 283 33.39 4.11 7.22
CA CYS A 283 34.45 3.31 7.81
C CYS A 283 34.56 3.64 9.30
N ASN A 284 34.38 2.65 10.17
CA ASN A 284 34.52 2.75 11.63
C ASN A 284 33.86 4.01 12.25
N GLY A 285 32.60 4.27 11.93
CA GLY A 285 31.82 5.42 12.41
C GLY A 285 32.07 6.72 11.67
N ARG A 286 33.14 6.84 10.91
CA ARG A 286 33.39 7.98 10.06
C ARG A 286 32.59 7.92 8.78
N ILE A 287 31.89 9.00 8.48
CA ILE A 287 31.03 9.12 7.31
C ILE A 287 31.55 10.27 6.46
N THR A 288 31.84 10.00 5.19
CA THR A 288 32.37 11.03 4.29
C THR A 288 31.60 11.05 2.98
N THR A 289 31.43 12.24 2.41
CA THR A 289 30.94 12.42 1.04
C THR A 289 31.83 13.41 0.30
N GLN A 290 31.92 13.28 -1.01
CA GLN A 290 32.63 14.20 -1.87
C GLN A 290 31.64 14.81 -2.86
N VAL A 291 31.61 16.12 -2.89
CA VAL A 291 30.84 16.94 -3.82
C VAL A 291 31.77 17.84 -4.55
N ASP A 292 31.95 17.60 -5.85
CA ASP A 292 32.97 18.25 -6.69
C ASP A 292 34.38 18.12 -6.08
N GLU A 293 35.07 19.23 -5.78
CA GLU A 293 36.37 19.25 -5.15
C GLU A 293 36.32 19.30 -3.60
N CYS A 294 35.08 19.42 -3.03
CA CYS A 294 34.89 19.54 -1.60
C CYS A 294 34.62 18.16 -0.96
N ARG A 295 35.30 17.91 0.15
CA ARG A 295 35.06 16.73 1.01
C ARG A 295 34.41 17.18 2.30
N TYR A 296 33.31 16.51 2.64
CA TYR A 296 32.60 16.69 3.90
C TYR A 296 32.69 15.42 4.71
N GLU A 297 32.85 15.58 6.03
CA GLU A 297 33.07 14.47 6.94
C GLU A 297 32.29 14.69 8.25
N THR A 298 31.77 13.62 8.82
CA THR A 298 31.19 13.59 10.17
C THR A 298 31.40 12.21 10.78
N GLU A 299 31.09 12.05 12.05
CA GLU A 299 31.24 10.80 12.78
C GLU A 299 29.96 10.45 13.52
N ILE A 300 29.70 9.15 13.66
CA ILE A 300 28.64 8.58 14.50
C ILE A 300 29.25 7.65 15.54
N HIS A 301 28.58 7.53 16.67
CA HIS A 301 28.96 6.56 17.67
C HIS A 301 28.66 5.13 17.18
N LEU A 302 29.63 4.22 17.38
CA LEU A 302 29.50 2.79 17.11
C LEU A 302 29.72 1.98 18.38
N ASP A 303 28.81 1.06 18.67
CA ASP A 303 29.12 -0.06 19.55
C ASP A 303 29.69 -1.19 18.68
N GLY A 304 30.99 -1.47 18.87
CA GLY A 304 31.76 -2.38 18.03
C GLY A 304 32.81 -1.65 17.18
N LYS A 305 33.48 -2.39 16.32
CA LYS A 305 34.48 -1.86 15.39
C LYS A 305 34.23 -2.41 13.99
N SER A 306 34.42 -1.57 12.99
CA SER A 306 34.35 -1.96 11.59
C SER A 306 35.58 -1.49 10.84
N GLU A 307 36.31 -2.44 10.26
CA GLU A 307 37.44 -2.14 9.37
C GLU A 307 37.01 -2.12 7.90
N ILE A 308 35.77 -2.54 7.62
CA ILE A 308 35.21 -2.56 6.27
C ILE A 308 34.88 -1.14 5.84
N GLU A 309 35.57 -0.66 4.80
CA GLU A 309 35.24 0.57 4.12
C GLU A 309 34.17 0.27 3.06
N ILE A 310 32.96 0.84 3.20
CA ILE A 310 31.84 0.59 2.31
C ILE A 310 31.18 1.87 1.82
N GLY A 311 30.78 1.87 0.56
CA GLY A 311 30.00 2.97 -0.02
C GLY A 311 28.52 2.61 -0.09
N PHE A 312 27.64 3.59 0.13
CA PHE A 312 26.18 3.41 -0.04
C PHE A 312 25.51 4.71 -0.51
N ASN A 313 24.28 4.58 -1.02
CA ASN A 313 23.45 5.73 -1.35
C ASN A 313 22.84 6.30 -0.06
N LEU A 314 23.06 7.60 0.17
CA LEU A 314 22.58 8.32 1.34
C LEU A 314 21.06 8.20 1.53
N CYS A 315 20.29 8.42 0.47
CA CYS A 315 18.83 8.40 0.56
C CYS A 315 18.31 6.99 0.90
N HIS A 316 18.90 5.94 0.31
CA HIS A 316 18.48 4.56 0.59
C HIS A 316 18.77 4.19 2.04
N MET A 317 19.91 4.60 2.59
CA MET A 317 20.25 4.37 3.99
C MET A 317 19.31 5.16 4.93
N MET A 318 19.02 6.42 4.63
CA MET A 318 18.08 7.22 5.41
C MET A 318 16.68 6.61 5.44
N ASP A 319 16.17 6.17 4.29
CA ASP A 319 14.85 5.55 4.21
C ASP A 319 14.78 4.23 5.00
N ALA A 320 15.86 3.45 4.98
CA ALA A 320 15.98 2.23 5.77
C ALA A 320 16.02 2.53 7.28
N LEU A 321 16.89 3.45 7.72
CA LEU A 321 17.01 3.86 9.12
C LEU A 321 15.73 4.51 9.67
N GLN A 322 14.94 5.20 8.82
CA GLN A 322 13.68 5.82 9.22
C GLN A 322 12.69 4.81 9.80
N GLN A 323 12.73 3.56 9.35
CA GLN A 323 11.86 2.50 9.87
C GLN A 323 12.22 2.13 11.31
N PHE A 324 13.48 2.29 11.66
CA PHE A 324 14.02 1.98 12.99
C PHE A 324 14.16 3.21 13.90
N LYS A 325 13.61 4.36 13.52
CA LYS A 325 13.76 5.62 14.28
C LYS A 325 13.29 5.55 15.73
N GLY A 326 12.38 4.63 16.05
CA GLY A 326 11.88 4.39 17.43
C GLY A 326 12.85 3.60 18.29
N GLU A 327 13.78 2.86 17.67
CA GLU A 327 14.71 1.98 18.36
C GLU A 327 15.88 2.75 18.94
N SER A 328 16.43 2.23 20.06
CA SER A 328 17.65 2.76 20.66
C SER A 328 18.87 2.43 19.81
N HIS A 329 18.94 1.22 19.28
CA HIS A 329 20.04 0.70 18.48
C HIS A 329 19.54 -0.14 17.32
N VAL A 330 20.31 -0.14 16.25
CA VAL A 330 20.15 -1.01 15.07
C VAL A 330 21.48 -1.69 14.80
N ARG A 331 21.44 -3.00 14.61
CA ARG A 331 22.60 -3.78 14.16
C ARG A 331 22.79 -3.58 12.67
N MET A 332 24.00 -3.16 12.30
CA MET A 332 24.45 -3.05 10.92
C MET A 332 25.46 -4.17 10.68
N LYS A 333 25.09 -5.12 9.82
CA LYS A 333 25.90 -6.29 9.51
C LYS A 333 26.57 -6.14 8.15
N LEU A 334 27.88 -6.35 8.13
CA LEU A 334 28.74 -6.14 6.98
C LEU A 334 29.50 -7.42 6.62
N THR A 335 29.69 -7.66 5.32
CA THR A 335 30.47 -8.82 4.81
C THR A 335 31.70 -8.37 4.07
N SER A 336 31.58 -7.40 3.16
CA SER A 336 32.66 -6.87 2.34
C SER A 336 32.30 -5.49 1.76
N PRO A 337 33.25 -4.75 1.18
CA PRO A 337 32.99 -3.45 0.54
C PRO A 337 31.97 -3.48 -0.61
N ILE A 338 31.68 -4.66 -1.15
CA ILE A 338 30.82 -4.86 -2.31
C ILE A 338 29.58 -5.74 -2.01
N SER A 339 29.42 -6.15 -0.75
CA SER A 339 28.26 -6.94 -0.30
C SER A 339 27.18 -6.02 0.29
N PRO A 340 25.90 -6.41 0.24
CA PRO A 340 24.82 -5.65 0.86
C PRO A 340 25.03 -5.40 2.35
N ILE A 341 24.55 -4.27 2.83
CA ILE A 341 24.47 -3.89 4.25
C ILE A 341 23.12 -4.39 4.76
N LEU A 342 23.09 -5.21 5.80
CA LEU A 342 21.87 -5.61 6.48
C LEU A 342 21.67 -4.78 7.74
N LEU A 343 20.46 -4.26 7.93
CA LEU A 343 20.01 -3.57 9.12
C LEU A 343 18.90 -4.37 9.78
N GLU A 344 19.00 -4.58 11.09
CA GLU A 344 18.01 -5.26 11.91
C GLU A 344 18.00 -4.72 13.35
N ALA A 345 16.85 -4.78 14.03
CA ALA A 345 16.74 -4.45 15.44
C ALA A 345 16.36 -5.72 16.24
N GLU A 346 16.76 -5.80 17.51
CA GLU A 346 16.67 -7.03 18.30
C GLU A 346 15.24 -7.53 18.50
N ASP A 347 14.31 -6.63 18.81
CA ASP A 347 12.91 -6.96 19.11
C ASP A 347 11.97 -6.75 17.91
N ARG A 348 12.51 -6.75 16.68
CA ARG A 348 11.71 -6.52 15.46
C ARG A 348 11.90 -7.66 14.47
N SER A 349 10.81 -7.92 13.74
CA SER A 349 10.75 -8.93 12.67
C SER A 349 11.04 -8.36 11.28
N ASP A 350 11.16 -7.03 11.17
CA ASP A 350 11.46 -6.38 9.92
C ASP A 350 12.96 -6.09 9.77
N HIS A 351 13.41 -6.17 8.53
CA HIS A 351 14.80 -6.01 8.15
C HIS A 351 14.92 -5.10 6.93
N ALA A 352 16.07 -4.47 6.79
CA ALA A 352 16.39 -3.67 5.62
C ALA A 352 17.74 -4.08 5.03
N LEU A 353 17.81 -4.13 3.71
CA LEU A 353 19.01 -4.41 2.94
C LEU A 353 19.33 -3.22 2.03
N VAL A 354 20.53 -2.70 2.11
CA VAL A 354 21.01 -1.60 1.26
C VAL A 354 22.20 -2.07 0.44
N LEU A 355 22.09 -1.99 -0.90
CA LEU A 355 23.18 -2.37 -1.78
C LEU A 355 24.32 -1.36 -1.72
N PRO A 356 25.59 -1.82 -1.76
CA PRO A 356 26.74 -0.95 -1.75
C PRO A 356 26.89 -0.22 -3.08
N VAL A 357 27.52 0.95 -3.01
CA VAL A 357 27.98 1.70 -4.17
C VAL A 357 29.51 1.53 -4.26
N ARG A 358 30.02 1.16 -5.41
CA ARG A 358 31.47 1.04 -5.62
C ARG A 358 32.16 2.40 -5.41
N LEU A 359 33.06 2.42 -4.46
CA LEU A 359 33.90 3.61 -4.21
C LEU A 359 35.00 3.70 -5.25
N LYS A 360 35.18 4.88 -5.83
CA LYS A 360 36.40 5.18 -6.62
C LYS A 360 37.58 5.21 -5.66
N ARG A 361 38.72 4.60 -6.07
CA ARG A 361 39.98 4.77 -5.32
C ARG A 361 40.30 6.24 -5.29
N MET A 362 40.44 6.81 -4.09
CA MET A 362 40.97 8.16 -3.95
C MET A 362 42.46 8.13 -4.35
N PRO A 363 42.92 9.11 -5.13
CA PRO A 363 44.38 9.31 -5.26
C PRO A 363 44.92 9.45 -3.85
N ALA A 364 46.06 8.79 -3.58
CA ALA A 364 46.78 9.00 -2.33
C ALA A 364 47.04 10.48 -2.16
N ALA A 365 46.72 11.04 -0.99
CA ALA A 365 47.10 12.42 -0.68
C ALA A 365 48.60 12.52 -0.82
N ALA A 366 49.04 13.41 -1.70
CA ALA A 366 50.44 13.71 -1.92
C ALA A 366 51.03 14.44 -0.73
#